data_0c1af0ed65b08cedf170b952cb4a7552
#
_entry.id   0c1af0ed65b08cedf170b952cb4a7552
#
_cell.length_a   1.000
_cell.length_b   1.000
_cell.length_c   1.000
_cell.angle_alpha   90.00
_cell.angle_beta   90.00
_cell.angle_gamma   90.00
#
_symmetry.space_group_name_H-M   'P 1'
#
loop_
_entity.id
_entity.type
_entity.pdbx_description
1 polymer ?
#
loop_
_entity_poly.entity_id
_entity_poly.type
_entity_poly.pdbx_seq_one_letter_code
_entity_poly.pdbx_strand_id
1 'polypeptide(L)'
;MISIPKDEFQQIFVKDLMISSEKVAHVQIGNGLEHALLVLVKSGYSAIPVLDPMYKLHGLISTAMILDGMLGLERIEFERLDEMKVEQVMKEDIPVLKLEDSFAKALEMTIDHPFICAVNEDGYFEGILTRRAILKLLNKKVRQHNR
;
A
#
# COMPACT_ATOMS: atom_id res chain seq x y z
N MET A 1 26.10 6.04 -20.21
CA MET A 1 24.70 6.37 -19.83
C MET A 1 23.74 5.38 -20.49
N ILE A 2 22.80 4.85 -19.74
CA ILE A 2 21.82 3.92 -20.26
C ILE A 2 20.57 4.72 -20.67
N SER A 3 20.15 4.53 -21.91
CA SER A 3 18.92 5.14 -22.43
C SER A 3 17.89 4.05 -22.69
N ILE A 4 16.72 4.18 -22.10
CA ILE A 4 15.62 3.23 -22.29
C ILE A 4 14.53 3.92 -23.14
N PRO A 5 14.14 3.32 -24.27
CA PRO A 5 13.11 3.91 -25.12
C PRO A 5 11.79 4.09 -24.39
N LYS A 6 11.14 5.24 -24.58
CA LYS A 6 9.86 5.57 -23.94
C LYS A 6 8.77 4.56 -24.24
N ASP A 7 8.72 4.06 -25.49
CA ASP A 7 7.68 3.16 -25.94
C ASP A 7 7.69 1.81 -25.21
N GLU A 8 8.79 1.42 -24.60
CA GLU A 8 8.86 0.18 -23.83
C GLU A 8 7.97 0.24 -22.57
N PHE A 9 7.66 1.44 -22.08
CA PHE A 9 6.83 1.61 -20.89
C PHE A 9 5.42 2.09 -21.19
N GLN A 10 5.15 2.56 -22.40
CA GLN A 10 3.83 3.11 -22.77
C GLN A 10 2.71 2.07 -22.75
N GLN A 11 3.04 0.80 -22.91
CA GLN A 11 2.07 -0.29 -22.92
C GLN A 11 1.93 -0.96 -21.54
N ILE A 12 2.63 -0.43 -20.53
CA ILE A 12 2.63 -1.01 -19.19
C ILE A 12 1.76 -0.15 -18.27
N PHE A 13 0.76 -0.78 -17.68
CA PHE A 13 -0.20 -0.14 -16.79
C PHE A 13 -0.09 -0.71 -15.38
N VAL A 14 -0.68 -0.02 -14.42
CA VAL A 14 -0.70 -0.46 -13.01
C VAL A 14 -1.21 -1.89 -12.89
N LYS A 15 -2.27 -2.24 -13.61
CA LYS A 15 -2.85 -3.60 -13.56
C LYS A 15 -1.86 -4.70 -13.95
N ASP A 16 -0.86 -4.37 -14.77
CA ASP A 16 0.13 -5.35 -15.24
C ASP A 16 1.19 -5.66 -14.19
N LEU A 17 1.38 -4.77 -13.21
CA LEU A 17 2.47 -4.86 -12.23
C LEU A 17 1.99 -5.08 -10.80
N MET A 18 0.71 -4.81 -10.51
CA MET A 18 0.20 -4.86 -9.15
C MET A 18 0.11 -6.28 -8.60
N ILE A 19 0.13 -6.36 -7.27
CA ILE A 19 -0.20 -7.58 -6.55
C ILE A 19 -1.71 -7.55 -6.33
N SER A 20 -2.39 -8.61 -6.75
CA SER A 20 -3.85 -8.72 -6.66
C SER A 20 -4.33 -8.69 -5.21
N SER A 21 -5.51 -8.10 -4.98
CA SER A 21 -6.07 -7.88 -3.66
C SER A 21 -6.18 -9.15 -2.80
N GLU A 22 -6.45 -10.30 -3.40
CA GLU A 22 -6.56 -11.55 -2.66
C GLU A 22 -5.25 -12.02 -2.04
N LYS A 23 -4.12 -11.46 -2.50
CA LYS A 23 -2.78 -11.77 -1.97
C LYS A 23 -2.26 -10.72 -0.99
N VAL A 24 -3.05 -9.69 -0.71
CA VAL A 24 -2.63 -8.56 0.12
C VAL A 24 -3.24 -8.65 1.50
N ALA A 25 -2.39 -8.61 2.53
CA ALA A 25 -2.86 -8.55 3.92
C ALA A 25 -3.60 -7.23 4.13
N HIS A 26 -4.72 -7.27 4.81
CA HIS A 26 -5.54 -6.09 5.10
C HIS A 26 -6.35 -6.31 6.37
N VAL A 27 -6.95 -5.23 6.85
CA VAL A 27 -7.92 -5.28 7.95
C VAL A 27 -9.17 -4.52 7.53
N GLN A 28 -10.22 -4.65 8.33
CA GLN A 28 -11.50 -4.02 8.04
C GLN A 28 -11.87 -2.97 9.08
N ILE A 29 -12.66 -2.00 8.65
CA ILE A 29 -13.31 -1.06 9.55
C ILE A 29 -13.99 -1.86 10.68
N GLY A 30 -13.81 -1.42 11.90
CA GLY A 30 -14.34 -2.10 13.09
C GLY A 30 -13.39 -3.09 13.73
N ASN A 31 -12.31 -3.49 13.06
CA ASN A 31 -11.29 -4.33 13.67
C ASN A 31 -10.54 -3.53 14.75
N GLY A 32 -10.12 -4.23 15.80
CA GLY A 32 -9.35 -3.63 16.89
C GLY A 32 -7.89 -3.42 16.52
N LEU A 33 -7.23 -2.52 17.23
CA LEU A 33 -5.81 -2.25 17.01
C LEU A 33 -4.93 -3.47 17.25
N GLU A 34 -5.29 -4.29 18.25
CA GLU A 34 -4.54 -5.51 18.53
C GLU A 34 -4.54 -6.46 17.32
N HIS A 35 -5.71 -6.64 16.71
CA HIS A 35 -5.83 -7.47 15.51
C HIS A 35 -4.97 -6.92 14.37
N ALA A 36 -5.03 -5.61 14.14
CA ALA A 36 -4.24 -4.97 13.08
C ALA A 36 -2.74 -5.14 13.32
N LEU A 37 -2.31 -4.99 14.58
CA LEU A 37 -0.89 -5.16 14.93
C LEU A 37 -0.44 -6.60 14.66
N LEU A 38 -1.26 -7.59 14.99
CA LEU A 38 -0.95 -8.99 14.72
C LEU A 38 -0.83 -9.26 13.23
N VAL A 39 -1.74 -8.70 12.40
CA VAL A 39 -1.68 -8.85 10.94
C VAL A 39 -0.40 -8.21 10.39
N LEU A 40 -0.07 -7.00 10.85
CA LEU A 40 1.14 -6.31 10.42
C LEU A 40 2.41 -7.11 10.77
N VAL A 41 2.50 -7.60 12.00
CA VAL A 41 3.67 -8.36 12.44
C VAL A 41 3.81 -9.67 11.66
N LYS A 42 2.71 -10.40 11.49
CA LYS A 42 2.74 -11.69 10.80
C LYS A 42 3.00 -11.58 9.30
N SER A 43 2.47 -10.53 8.66
CA SER A 43 2.68 -10.31 7.23
C SER A 43 4.04 -9.72 6.92
N GLY A 44 4.67 -9.06 7.89
CA GLY A 44 5.94 -8.37 7.70
C GLY A 44 5.82 -7.02 7.02
N TYR A 45 4.61 -6.57 6.68
CA TYR A 45 4.40 -5.25 6.10
C TYR A 45 4.45 -4.17 7.19
N SER A 46 4.96 -2.99 6.84
CA SER A 46 4.94 -1.84 7.76
C SER A 46 3.59 -1.14 7.76
N ALA A 47 2.81 -1.30 6.70
CA ALA A 47 1.47 -0.73 6.56
C ALA A 47 0.60 -1.67 5.75
N ILE A 48 -0.71 -1.67 6.01
CA ILE A 48 -1.68 -2.48 5.29
C ILE A 48 -2.95 -1.67 5.04
N PRO A 49 -3.70 -2.01 3.97
CA PRO A 49 -4.97 -1.34 3.68
C PRO A 49 -6.05 -1.63 4.72
N VAL A 50 -6.92 -0.64 4.92
CA VAL A 50 -8.14 -0.78 5.72
C VAL A 50 -9.32 -0.72 4.76
N LEU A 51 -10.11 -1.79 4.72
CA LEU A 51 -11.23 -1.94 3.80
C LEU A 51 -12.55 -2.01 4.59
N ASP A 52 -13.67 -1.83 3.90
CA ASP A 52 -14.97 -2.15 4.49
C ASP A 52 -15.41 -3.56 4.06
N PRO A 53 -16.55 -4.06 4.58
CA PRO A 53 -17.04 -5.40 4.19
C PRO A 53 -17.32 -5.56 2.70
N MET A 54 -17.52 -4.46 1.97
CA MET A 54 -17.72 -4.47 0.53
C MET A 54 -16.41 -4.36 -0.26
N TYR A 55 -15.27 -4.35 0.43
CA TYR A 55 -13.93 -4.25 -0.17
C TYR A 55 -13.60 -2.85 -0.70
N LYS A 56 -14.30 -1.83 -0.25
CA LYS A 56 -13.91 -0.45 -0.56
C LYS A 56 -12.75 -0.02 0.32
N LEU A 57 -11.82 0.72 -0.28
CA LEU A 57 -10.64 1.22 0.43
C LEU A 57 -11.01 2.44 1.28
N HIS A 58 -10.63 2.41 2.56
CA HIS A 58 -10.86 3.52 3.49
C HIS A 58 -9.59 4.22 3.92
N GLY A 59 -8.47 3.52 3.94
CA GLY A 59 -7.22 4.13 4.36
C GLY A 59 -6.11 3.11 4.53
N LEU A 60 -5.04 3.54 5.20
CA LEU A 60 -3.92 2.67 5.55
C LEU A 60 -3.72 2.72 7.06
N ILE A 61 -3.28 1.59 7.61
CA ILE A 61 -2.85 1.52 8.99
C ILE A 61 -1.44 0.94 9.03
N SER A 62 -0.58 1.53 9.87
CA SER A 62 0.81 1.11 10.02
C SER A 62 1.13 0.84 11.48
N THR A 63 2.22 0.12 11.71
CA THR A 63 2.73 -0.10 13.07
C THR A 63 2.99 1.24 13.75
N ALA A 64 3.57 2.21 13.02
CA ALA A 64 3.85 3.54 13.58
C ALA A 64 2.58 4.28 13.98
N MET A 65 1.51 4.19 13.19
CA MET A 65 0.21 4.80 13.52
C MET A 65 -0.38 4.19 14.78
N ILE A 66 -0.28 2.86 14.92
CA ILE A 66 -0.77 2.17 16.11
C ILE A 66 0.00 2.61 17.35
N LEU A 67 1.33 2.64 17.26
CA LEU A 67 2.17 3.09 18.35
C LEU A 67 1.88 4.54 18.75
N ASP A 68 1.74 5.42 17.74
CA ASP A 68 1.38 6.82 17.99
C ASP A 68 0.04 6.94 18.69
N GLY A 69 -0.95 6.13 18.30
CA GLY A 69 -2.27 6.11 18.94
C GLY A 69 -2.25 5.63 20.40
N MET A 70 -1.20 4.91 20.80
CA MET A 70 -1.05 4.43 22.16
C MET A 70 -0.23 5.37 23.06
N LEU A 71 0.35 6.43 22.50
CA LEU A 71 1.17 7.36 23.27
C LEU A 71 0.31 8.21 24.19
N GLY A 72 0.57 8.11 25.49
CA GLY A 72 -0.01 8.99 26.50
C GLY A 72 0.98 10.12 26.83
N LEU A 73 0.65 10.93 27.84
CA LEU A 73 1.48 12.05 28.23
C LEU A 73 2.82 11.62 28.85
N GLU A 74 2.83 10.49 29.55
CA GLU A 74 4.00 10.02 30.27
C GLU A 74 4.43 8.60 29.99
N ARG A 75 3.61 7.83 29.23
CA ARG A 75 3.91 6.43 28.93
C ARG A 75 3.16 5.96 27.71
N ILE A 76 3.56 4.78 27.21
CA ILE A 76 2.83 4.08 26.16
C ILE A 76 1.66 3.37 26.84
N GLU A 77 0.43 3.67 26.41
CA GLU A 77 -0.79 3.12 26.98
C GLU A 77 -1.23 1.89 26.19
N PHE A 78 -0.62 0.74 26.51
CA PHE A 78 -0.87 -0.53 25.81
C PHE A 78 -2.33 -0.99 25.91
N GLU A 79 -3.05 -0.58 26.93
CA GLU A 79 -4.48 -0.89 27.10
C GLU A 79 -5.33 -0.35 25.97
N ARG A 80 -4.85 0.65 25.24
CA ARG A 80 -5.57 1.20 24.07
C ARG A 80 -5.67 0.20 22.92
N LEU A 81 -4.80 -0.83 22.86
CA LEU A 81 -4.90 -1.88 21.87
C LEU A 81 -6.24 -2.60 21.94
N ASP A 82 -6.77 -2.78 23.14
CA ASP A 82 -8.06 -3.46 23.34
C ASP A 82 -9.25 -2.51 23.21
N GLU A 83 -9.03 -1.20 23.31
CA GLU A 83 -10.10 -0.22 23.38
C GLU A 83 -10.35 0.49 22.05
N MET A 84 -9.35 0.59 21.18
CA MET A 84 -9.44 1.38 19.95
C MET A 84 -9.63 0.52 18.73
N LYS A 85 -10.29 1.12 17.72
CA LYS A 85 -10.52 0.51 16.41
C LYS A 85 -9.60 1.13 15.38
N VAL A 86 -9.34 0.38 14.30
CA VAL A 86 -8.42 0.82 13.23
C VAL A 86 -8.80 2.18 12.64
N GLU A 87 -10.09 2.46 12.48
CA GLU A 87 -10.55 3.72 11.90
C GLU A 87 -10.26 4.94 12.76
N GLN A 88 -9.94 4.75 14.04
CA GLN A 88 -9.59 5.84 14.94
C GLN A 88 -8.15 6.33 14.76
N VAL A 89 -7.28 5.51 14.16
CA VAL A 89 -5.86 5.86 14.00
C VAL A 89 -5.36 5.78 12.56
N MET A 90 -6.10 5.17 11.66
CA MET A 90 -5.70 5.02 10.25
C MET A 90 -5.54 6.37 9.56
N LYS A 91 -4.75 6.39 8.50
CA LYS A 91 -4.62 7.55 7.62
C LYS A 91 -5.61 7.39 6.46
N GLU A 92 -6.54 8.32 6.33
CA GLU A 92 -7.56 8.31 5.28
C GLU A 92 -7.12 9.01 4.00
N ASP A 93 -6.33 10.07 4.14
CA ASP A 93 -5.83 10.85 3.01
C ASP A 93 -4.60 10.18 2.44
N ILE A 94 -4.82 9.22 1.55
CA ILE A 94 -3.76 8.44 0.93
C ILE A 94 -3.86 8.52 -0.59
N PRO A 95 -2.72 8.51 -1.29
CA PRO A 95 -2.75 8.46 -2.76
C PRO A 95 -3.22 7.08 -3.22
N VAL A 96 -3.93 7.06 -4.34
CA VAL A 96 -4.38 5.81 -4.97
C VAL A 96 -4.06 5.84 -6.45
N LEU A 97 -3.96 4.65 -7.03
CA LEU A 97 -3.79 4.45 -8.46
C LEU A 97 -5.02 3.75 -9.02
N LYS A 98 -5.28 3.97 -10.30
CA LYS A 98 -6.30 3.24 -11.05
C LYS A 98 -5.63 2.16 -11.87
N LEU A 99 -6.38 1.14 -12.26
CA LEU A 99 -5.84 0.00 -13.02
C LEU A 99 -5.19 0.41 -14.34
N GLU A 100 -5.75 1.42 -14.99
CA GLU A 100 -5.29 1.91 -16.29
C GLU A 100 -4.29 3.08 -16.17
N ASP A 101 -3.86 3.42 -14.97
CA ASP A 101 -2.83 4.45 -14.80
C ASP A 101 -1.51 3.97 -15.40
N SER A 102 -0.72 4.94 -15.90
CA SER A 102 0.51 4.66 -16.63
C SER A 102 1.65 4.25 -15.70
N PHE A 103 2.62 3.58 -16.29
CA PHE A 103 3.87 3.26 -15.61
C PHE A 103 4.56 4.52 -15.08
N ALA A 104 4.57 5.60 -15.88
CA ALA A 104 5.21 6.86 -15.46
C ALA A 104 4.59 7.43 -14.20
N LYS A 105 3.26 7.43 -14.10
CA LYS A 105 2.56 7.89 -12.90
C LYS A 105 2.90 7.01 -11.70
N ALA A 106 2.88 5.69 -11.89
CA ALA A 106 3.20 4.74 -10.84
C ALA A 106 4.63 4.91 -10.34
N LEU A 107 5.58 5.08 -11.27
CA LEU A 107 6.99 5.30 -10.93
C LEU A 107 7.14 6.55 -10.05
N GLU A 108 6.52 7.65 -10.45
CA GLU A 108 6.60 8.91 -9.71
C GLU A 108 6.08 8.74 -8.28
N MET A 109 4.93 8.08 -8.12
CA MET A 109 4.30 7.90 -6.81
C MET A 109 5.11 6.99 -5.88
N THR A 110 5.84 6.01 -6.42
CA THR A 110 6.66 5.12 -5.61
C THR A 110 7.95 5.75 -5.11
N ILE A 111 8.28 6.96 -5.57
CA ILE A 111 9.42 7.69 -5.01
C ILE A 111 9.21 7.96 -3.53
N ASP A 112 8.00 8.40 -3.16
CA ASP A 112 7.68 8.79 -1.79
C ASP A 112 6.92 7.72 -0.99
N HIS A 113 6.46 6.66 -1.65
CA HIS A 113 5.64 5.64 -1.02
C HIS A 113 6.14 4.24 -1.37
N PRO A 114 6.40 3.38 -0.36
CA PRO A 114 6.86 2.00 -0.62
C PRO A 114 5.87 1.17 -1.43
N PHE A 115 4.59 1.48 -1.29
CA PHE A 115 3.53 0.90 -2.12
C PHE A 115 2.35 1.86 -2.20
N ILE A 116 1.51 1.67 -3.20
CA ILE A 116 0.31 2.48 -3.41
C ILE A 116 -0.86 1.54 -3.69
N CYS A 117 -2.00 1.82 -3.06
CA CYS A 117 -3.20 1.03 -3.29
C CYS A 117 -3.79 1.35 -4.65
N ALA A 118 -4.23 0.32 -5.36
CA ALA A 118 -4.94 0.45 -6.62
C ALA A 118 -6.43 0.17 -6.40
N VAL A 119 -7.27 1.02 -6.96
CA VAL A 119 -8.73 0.91 -6.84
C VAL A 119 -9.37 1.01 -8.22
N ASN A 120 -10.60 0.49 -8.34
CA ASN A 120 -11.37 0.67 -9.57
C ASN A 120 -12.14 2.00 -9.52
N GLU A 121 -12.97 2.26 -10.53
CA GLU A 121 -13.72 3.51 -10.65
C GLU A 121 -14.68 3.76 -9.49
N ASP A 122 -15.15 2.70 -8.84
CA ASP A 122 -16.09 2.79 -7.72
C ASP A 122 -15.42 2.77 -6.35
N GLY A 123 -14.08 2.75 -6.31
CA GLY A 123 -13.33 2.80 -5.07
C GLY A 123 -13.06 1.44 -4.43
N TYR A 124 -13.39 0.34 -5.13
CA TYR A 124 -13.09 -0.99 -4.63
C TYR A 124 -11.61 -1.29 -4.75
N PHE A 125 -11.08 -1.92 -3.71
CA PHE A 125 -9.67 -2.28 -3.64
C PHE A 125 -9.34 -3.41 -4.60
N GLU A 126 -8.40 -3.16 -5.52
CA GLU A 126 -7.99 -4.13 -6.52
C GLU A 126 -6.62 -4.76 -6.23
N GLY A 127 -5.77 -4.06 -5.51
CA GLY A 127 -4.43 -4.56 -5.19
C GLY A 127 -3.49 -3.45 -4.78
N ILE A 128 -2.20 -3.77 -4.74
CA ILE A 128 -1.16 -2.78 -4.45
C ILE A 128 -0.07 -2.81 -5.52
N LEU A 129 0.46 -1.64 -5.83
CA LEU A 129 1.65 -1.52 -6.65
C LEU A 129 2.82 -1.19 -5.72
N THR A 130 3.84 -2.03 -5.73
CA THR A 130 4.99 -1.86 -4.83
C THR A 130 6.16 -1.21 -5.55
N ARG A 131 6.98 -0.47 -4.78
CA ARG A 131 8.26 0.04 -5.25
C ARG A 131 9.13 -1.10 -5.76
N ARG A 132 9.08 -2.24 -5.10
CA ARG A 132 9.84 -3.43 -5.52
C ARG A 132 9.48 -3.86 -6.94
N ALA A 133 8.20 -3.87 -7.29
CA ALA A 133 7.75 -4.25 -8.64
C ALA A 133 8.29 -3.29 -9.70
N ILE A 134 8.27 -1.99 -9.39
CA ILE A 134 8.84 -0.96 -10.27
C ILE A 134 10.34 -1.19 -10.47
N LEU A 135 11.07 -1.38 -9.37
CA LEU A 135 12.52 -1.57 -9.43
C LEU A 135 12.90 -2.85 -10.18
N LYS A 136 12.13 -3.93 -9.99
CA LYS A 136 12.38 -5.18 -10.72
C LYS A 136 12.21 -5.01 -12.23
N LEU A 137 11.17 -4.29 -12.64
CA LEU A 137 10.94 -4.01 -14.05
C LEU A 137 12.08 -3.16 -14.63
N LEU A 138 12.45 -2.07 -13.93
CA LEU A 138 13.55 -1.20 -14.36
C LEU A 138 14.86 -1.98 -14.46
N ASN A 139 15.16 -2.81 -13.48
CA ASN A 139 16.36 -3.63 -13.49
C ASN A 139 16.41 -4.58 -14.69
N LYS A 140 15.27 -5.20 -14.99
CA LYS A 140 15.15 -6.07 -16.15
C LYS A 140 15.42 -5.32 -17.47
N LYS A 141 14.82 -4.12 -17.62
CA LYS A 141 14.99 -3.29 -18.81
C LYS A 141 16.43 -2.80 -18.95
N VAL A 142 17.04 -2.37 -17.86
CA VAL A 142 18.45 -1.94 -17.85
C VAL A 142 19.35 -3.08 -18.33
N ARG A 143 19.15 -4.30 -17.83
CA ARG A 143 19.94 -5.46 -18.23
C ARG A 143 19.77 -5.81 -19.70
N GLN A 144 18.56 -5.67 -20.24
CA GLN A 144 18.28 -5.94 -21.65
C GLN A 144 19.04 -4.95 -22.56
N HIS A 145 19.18 -3.70 -22.16
CA HIS A 145 19.82 -2.66 -22.96
C HIS A 145 21.35 -2.58 -22.76
N ASN A 146 21.88 -3.33 -21.77
CA ASN A 146 23.33 -3.37 -21.51
C ASN A 146 24.05 -4.52 -22.19
N ARG A 147 23.37 -5.29 -22.99
CA ARG A 147 23.96 -6.42 -23.72
C ARG A 147 24.46 -6.03 -25.08
#